data_a784aed97d7e5d0e5f8b78f374b07b85
#
_entry.id   a784aed97d7e5d0e5f8b78f374b07b85
#
_cell.length_a   1.000
_cell.length_b   1.000
_cell.length_c   1.000
_cell.angle_alpha   90.00
_cell.angle_beta   90.00
_cell.angle_gamma   90.00
#
_symmetry.space_group_name_H-M   'P 1'
#
loop_
_entity.id
_entity.type
_entity.pdbx_description
1 polymer ?
#
loop_
_entity_poly.entity_id
_entity_poly.type
_entity_poly.pdbx_seq_one_letter_code
_entity_poly.pdbx_strand_id
1 'polypeptide(L)' 'MDVRIKTTVEFMVSGSGLEDAMAEFDELTVAGLIREILDKAIACDNIRVEVLEGPNSLEEYDSQQSG' A
#
# COMPACT_ATOMS: atom_id res chain seq x y z
N MET A 1 -8.59 10.63 -24.16
CA MET A 1 -9.79 10.49 -23.30
C MET A 1 -9.39 9.80 -21.99
N ASP A 2 -9.79 10.38 -20.88
CA ASP A 2 -9.48 9.81 -19.59
C ASP A 2 -10.53 8.80 -19.16
N VAL A 3 -10.07 7.74 -18.54
CA VAL A 3 -10.96 6.70 -18.01
C VAL A 3 -10.80 6.68 -16.50
N ARG A 4 -11.92 6.75 -15.79
CA ARG A 4 -11.92 6.68 -14.34
C ARG A 4 -12.20 5.24 -13.90
N ILE A 5 -11.28 4.67 -13.14
CA ILE A 5 -11.43 3.31 -12.63
C ILE A 5 -11.39 3.35 -11.12
N LYS A 6 -12.39 2.77 -10.49
CA LYS A 6 -12.46 2.66 -9.05
C LYS A 6 -12.56 1.19 -8.70
N THR A 7 -11.62 0.71 -7.89
CA THR A 7 -11.54 -0.72 -7.58
C THR A 7 -11.14 -0.91 -6.12
N THR A 8 -11.45 -2.09 -5.60
CA THR A 8 -11.04 -2.47 -4.26
C THR A 8 -10.17 -3.72 -4.38
N VAL A 9 -9.02 -3.71 -3.71
CA VAL A 9 -8.09 -4.84 -3.70
C VAL A 9 -7.87 -5.30 -2.27
N GLU A 10 -7.97 -6.60 -2.06
CA GLU A 10 -7.70 -7.21 -0.77
C GLU A 10 -6.56 -8.20 -0.96
N PHE A 11 -5.58 -8.17 -0.07
CA PHE A 11 -4.45 -9.08 -0.16
C PHE A 11 -3.91 -9.42 1.23
N MET A 12 -3.15 -10.51 1.28
CA MET A 12 -2.47 -10.94 2.49
C MET A 12 -0.97 -10.96 2.23
N VAL A 13 -0.20 -10.48 3.20
CA VAL A 13 1.25 -10.43 3.07
C VAL A 13 1.87 -10.71 4.43
N SER A 14 3.02 -11.39 4.45
CA SER A 14 3.74 -11.63 5.70
C SER A 14 4.36 -10.33 6.22
N GLY A 15 4.61 -10.27 7.54
CA GLY A 15 5.26 -9.10 8.13
C GLY A 15 6.61 -8.81 7.49
N SER A 16 7.43 -9.86 7.26
CA SER A 16 8.73 -9.68 6.62
C SER A 16 8.60 -9.23 5.17
N GLY A 17 7.61 -9.76 4.45
CA GLY A 17 7.34 -9.34 3.07
C GLY A 17 6.95 -7.89 2.99
N LEU A 18 6.14 -7.43 3.96
CA LEU A 18 5.72 -6.04 4.02
C LEU A 18 6.91 -5.13 4.31
N GLU A 19 7.77 -5.50 5.27
CA GLU A 19 8.97 -4.74 5.59
C GLU A 19 9.90 -4.62 4.38
N ASP A 20 10.11 -5.72 3.67
CA ASP A 20 10.97 -5.74 2.49
C ASP A 20 10.42 -4.83 1.38
N ALA A 21 9.11 -4.90 1.14
CA ALA A 21 8.49 -4.09 0.11
C ALA A 21 8.56 -2.60 0.44
N MET A 22 8.30 -2.24 1.68
CA MET A 22 8.37 -0.85 2.10
C MET A 22 9.78 -0.29 2.02
N ALA A 23 10.77 -1.11 2.36
CA ALA A 23 12.18 -0.72 2.24
C ALA A 23 12.59 -0.54 0.78
N GLU A 24 12.15 -1.48 -0.08
CA GLU A 24 12.49 -1.43 -1.50
C GLU A 24 11.92 -0.18 -2.19
N PHE A 25 10.69 0.17 -1.86
CA PHE A 25 10.03 1.34 -2.46
C PHE A 25 10.21 2.61 -1.65
N ASP A 26 10.92 2.53 -0.51
CA ASP A 26 11.17 3.67 0.38
C ASP A 26 9.87 4.36 0.78
N GLU A 27 8.87 3.56 1.16
CA GLU A 27 7.57 4.06 1.57
C GLU A 27 7.32 3.80 3.05
N LEU A 28 6.63 4.72 3.70
CA LEU A 28 6.32 4.63 5.12
C LEU A 28 4.90 4.13 5.39
N THR A 29 4.04 4.09 4.38
CA THR A 29 2.68 3.63 4.53
C THR A 29 2.32 2.63 3.44
N VAL A 30 1.36 1.76 3.76
CA VAL A 30 0.85 0.79 2.79
C VAL A 30 0.16 1.51 1.63
N ALA A 31 -0.60 2.56 1.93
CA ALA A 31 -1.24 3.35 0.88
C ALA A 31 -0.22 3.94 -0.08
N GLY A 32 0.89 4.46 0.45
CA GLY A 32 1.98 4.99 -0.37
C GLY A 32 2.65 3.93 -1.21
N LEU A 33 2.84 2.74 -0.61
CA LEU A 33 3.44 1.60 -1.32
C LEU A 33 2.58 1.18 -2.52
N ILE A 34 1.29 1.00 -2.33
CA ILE A 34 0.37 0.61 -3.40
C ILE A 34 0.33 1.67 -4.49
N ARG A 35 0.31 2.94 -4.08
CA ARG A 35 0.31 4.06 -5.03
C ARG A 35 1.56 4.03 -5.92
N GLU A 36 2.73 3.78 -5.32
CA GLU A 36 3.99 3.69 -6.07
C GLU A 36 3.97 2.54 -7.06
N ILE A 37 3.51 1.38 -6.62
CA ILE A 37 3.43 0.19 -7.48
C ILE A 37 2.52 0.46 -8.67
N LEU A 38 1.36 1.04 -8.41
CA LEU A 38 0.38 1.33 -9.46
C LEU A 38 0.92 2.37 -10.43
N ASP A 39 1.56 3.42 -9.91
CA ASP A 39 2.12 4.47 -10.75
C ASP A 39 3.21 3.94 -11.68
N LYS A 40 4.00 2.96 -11.22
CA LYS A 40 5.03 2.36 -12.04
C LYS A 40 4.47 1.38 -13.07
N ALA A 41 3.35 0.76 -12.76
CA ALA A 41 2.72 -0.20 -13.66
C ALA A 41 1.88 0.48 -14.73
N ILE A 42 1.21 1.56 -14.38
CA ILE A 42 0.31 2.29 -15.27
C ILE A 42 0.58 3.78 -15.05
N ALA A 43 0.73 4.54 -16.12
CA ALA A 43 0.90 5.99 -16.01
C ALA A 43 -0.45 6.60 -15.58
N CYS A 44 -0.65 6.73 -14.28
CA CYS A 44 -1.91 7.20 -13.71
C CYS A 44 -1.87 8.68 -13.35
N ASP A 45 -3.00 9.34 -13.53
CA ASP A 45 -3.22 10.69 -13.04
C ASP A 45 -4.15 10.60 -11.84
N ASN A 46 -3.92 11.44 -10.84
CA ASN A 46 -4.80 11.56 -9.68
C ASN A 46 -5.06 10.24 -8.96
N ILE A 47 -4.00 9.53 -8.61
CA ILE A 47 -4.10 8.27 -7.90
C ILE A 47 -4.53 8.53 -6.44
N ARG A 48 -5.56 7.83 -6.02
CA ARG A 48 -5.99 7.86 -4.62
C ARG A 48 -5.98 6.44 -4.07
N VAL A 49 -5.23 6.21 -3.01
CA VAL A 49 -5.16 4.91 -2.34
C VAL A 49 -5.55 5.08 -0.88
N GLU A 50 -6.39 4.17 -0.39
CA GLU A 50 -6.89 4.23 0.96
C GLU A 50 -6.87 2.83 1.57
N VAL A 51 -6.32 2.71 2.78
CA VAL A 51 -6.33 1.44 3.51
C VAL A 51 -7.62 1.37 4.33
N LEU A 52 -8.49 0.44 3.99
CA LEU A 52 -9.79 0.29 4.65
C LEU A 52 -9.71 -0.57 5.90
N GLU A 53 -8.87 -1.59 5.90
CA GLU A 53 -8.66 -2.47 7.03
C GLU A 53 -7.19 -2.86 7.11
N GLY A 54 -6.71 -3.10 8.32
CA GLY A 54 -5.35 -3.51 8.55
C GLY A 54 -4.40 -2.34 8.80
N PRO A 55 -3.13 -2.65 9.09
CA PRO A 55 -2.15 -1.60 9.38
C PRO A 55 -1.74 -0.85 8.11
N ASN A 56 -1.60 0.47 8.25
CA ASN A 56 -1.13 1.31 7.15
C ASN A 56 0.37 1.60 7.25
N SER A 57 1.01 1.17 8.32
CA SER A 57 2.44 1.38 8.52
C SER A 57 3.02 0.22 9.33
N LEU A 58 4.35 0.08 9.31
CA LEU A 58 5.02 -0.93 10.12
C LEU A 58 4.83 -0.67 11.62
N GLU A 59 4.75 0.59 12.00
CA GLU A 59 4.50 0.97 13.37
C GLU A 59 3.12 0.49 13.84
N GLU A 60 2.11 0.66 13.02
CA GLU A 60 0.76 0.17 13.32
C GLU A 60 0.73 -1.36 13.36
N TYR A 61 1.45 -2.00 12.45
CA TYR A 61 1.56 -3.45 12.43
C TYR A 61 2.20 -3.97 13.72
N ASP A 62 3.29 -3.37 14.15
CA ASP A 62 3.97 -3.74 15.39
C ASP A 62 3.07 -3.56 16.61
N SER A 63 2.29 -2.50 16.64
CA SER A 63 1.33 -2.24 17.73
C SER A 63 0.27 -3.32 17.81
N GLN A 64 -0.20 -3.81 16.67
CA GLN A 64 -1.19 -4.88 16.63
C GLN A 64 -0.59 -6.21 17.10
N GLN A 65 0.69 -6.45 16.80
CA GLN A 65 1.37 -7.69 17.20
C GLN A 65 1.69 -7.73 18.69
N SER A 66 1.96 -6.60 19.29
CA SER A 66 2.37 -6.53 20.69
C SER A 66 1.20 -6.59 21.68
N GLY A 67 0.00 -6.60 21.19
CA GLY A 67 -1.21 -6.69 22.01
C GLY A 67 -1.50 -8.09 22.55
#